data_156307fb7576e41a606339adbf3cc2b9
#
_entry.id   156307fb7576e41a606339adbf3cc2b9
#
_cell.length_a   1.000
_cell.length_b   1.000
_cell.length_c   1.000
_cell.angle_alpha   90.00
_cell.angle_beta   90.00
_cell.angle_gamma   90.00
#
_symmetry.space_group_name_H-M   'P 1'
#
loop_
_entity.id
_entity.type
_entity.pdbx_description
1 polymer ?
#
loop_
_entity_poly.entity_id
_entity_poly.type
_entity_poly.pdbx_seq_one_letter_code
_entity_poly.pdbx_strand_id
1 'polypeptide(L)'
;KKCSKQYDDSFVFCPDCGERLSPSAPKISKRNALLIVCIAAALLIIGGSVHELSQVKSQKDAIEQSKYDRALQEYLSTPTTGDLTILSDWTTRTSRNYLYIEGTVKNTSSKDVRYYEIGVKFLDRSGNVVDTDWTNGTDLDAGDSQRFEIMHKKDISYSNIRLYIKEVS
;
A
#
# COMPACT_ATOMS: atom_id res chain seq x y z
N LYS A 1 -34.67 2.79 74.26
CA LYS A 1 -33.60 3.53 75.02
C LYS A 1 -32.28 3.14 74.36
N LYS A 2 -31.53 4.10 73.79
CA LYS A 2 -30.23 3.84 73.23
C LYS A 2 -29.24 3.46 74.31
N CYS A 3 -28.51 2.37 74.08
CA CYS A 3 -27.47 1.91 74.97
C CYS A 3 -26.27 2.89 74.93
N SER A 4 -25.78 3.43 76.00
CA SER A 4 -24.67 4.41 76.07
C SER A 4 -23.29 3.78 76.32
N LYS A 5 -23.18 2.46 76.17
CA LYS A 5 -21.92 1.74 76.32
C LYS A 5 -21.12 1.71 75.02
N GLN A 6 -19.84 1.99 75.04
CA GLN A 6 -18.92 1.79 73.96
C GLN A 6 -18.39 0.34 73.99
N TYR A 7 -18.47 -0.30 72.78
CA TYR A 7 -17.94 -1.65 72.56
C TYR A 7 -16.81 -1.60 71.56
N ASP A 8 -15.94 -2.56 71.61
CA ASP A 8 -14.86 -2.75 70.64
C ASP A 8 -15.42 -2.99 69.22
N ASP A 9 -14.71 -2.52 68.18
CA ASP A 9 -15.08 -2.63 66.74
C ASP A 9 -15.26 -4.07 66.25
N SER A 10 -14.99 -5.08 67.09
CA SER A 10 -15.24 -6.51 66.81
C SER A 10 -16.72 -6.94 66.86
N PHE A 11 -17.59 -6.12 67.47
CA PHE A 11 -19.01 -6.46 67.64
C PHE A 11 -19.87 -5.78 66.58
N VAL A 12 -20.61 -6.56 65.79
CA VAL A 12 -21.55 -6.08 64.81
C VAL A 12 -22.89 -5.66 65.42
N PHE A 13 -23.21 -6.25 66.58
CA PHE A 13 -24.42 -5.97 67.33
C PHE A 13 -24.10 -5.76 68.83
N CYS A 14 -24.83 -4.86 69.46
CA CYS A 14 -24.69 -4.64 70.91
C CYS A 14 -25.14 -5.87 71.70
N PRO A 15 -24.31 -6.48 72.53
CA PRO A 15 -24.71 -7.68 73.30
C PRO A 15 -25.77 -7.40 74.37
N ASP A 16 -25.93 -6.13 74.80
CA ASP A 16 -26.89 -5.78 75.84
C ASP A 16 -28.28 -5.41 75.32
N CYS A 17 -28.38 -4.87 74.09
CA CYS A 17 -29.67 -4.39 73.54
C CYS A 17 -29.98 -4.88 72.11
N GLY A 18 -29.07 -5.62 71.47
CA GLY A 18 -29.25 -6.19 70.13
C GLY A 18 -29.19 -5.15 69.00
N GLU A 19 -28.94 -3.87 69.23
CA GLU A 19 -28.87 -2.86 68.22
C GLU A 19 -27.63 -3.01 67.39
N ARG A 20 -27.72 -2.79 66.07
CA ARG A 20 -26.59 -2.88 65.15
C ARG A 20 -25.63 -1.73 65.36
N LEU A 21 -24.38 -2.05 65.67
CA LEU A 21 -23.30 -1.09 65.79
C LEU A 21 -22.80 -0.75 64.42
N SER A 22 -22.88 0.52 64.03
CA SER A 22 -22.25 0.98 62.77
C SER A 22 -20.75 0.94 62.93
N PRO A 23 -19.99 0.30 62.02
CA PRO A 23 -18.54 0.35 62.07
C PRO A 23 -18.08 1.82 62.03
N SER A 24 -17.21 2.17 62.98
CA SER A 24 -16.59 3.51 62.97
C SER A 24 -15.80 3.64 61.66
N ALA A 25 -16.17 4.63 60.81
CA ALA A 25 -15.42 4.87 59.59
C ALA A 25 -13.94 5.15 59.95
N PRO A 26 -13.00 4.50 59.25
CA PRO A 26 -11.57 4.71 59.55
C PRO A 26 -11.23 6.19 59.41
N LYS A 27 -10.74 6.78 60.49
CA LYS A 27 -10.28 8.18 60.55
C LYS A 27 -9.01 8.28 59.71
N ILE A 28 -9.15 8.56 58.40
CA ILE A 28 -8.02 8.82 57.52
C ILE A 28 -7.35 10.13 57.99
N SER A 29 -6.12 10.04 58.46
CA SER A 29 -5.32 11.22 58.81
C SER A 29 -5.25 12.18 57.63
N LYS A 30 -5.34 13.48 57.87
CA LYS A 30 -5.24 14.52 56.82
C LYS A 30 -3.99 14.34 55.93
N ARG A 31 -2.87 13.87 56.50
CA ARG A 31 -1.65 13.51 55.74
C ARG A 31 -1.88 12.37 54.78
N ASN A 32 -2.57 11.31 55.19
CA ASN A 32 -2.83 10.14 54.35
C ASN A 32 -3.87 10.45 53.29
N ALA A 33 -4.87 11.28 53.56
CA ALA A 33 -5.84 11.77 52.59
C ALA A 33 -5.15 12.59 51.48
N LEU A 34 -4.24 13.49 51.83
CA LEU A 34 -3.46 14.25 50.88
C LEU A 34 -2.58 13.36 49.97
N LEU A 35 -1.95 12.35 50.57
CA LEU A 35 -1.09 11.40 49.87
C LEU A 35 -1.88 10.56 48.85
N ILE A 36 -3.08 10.12 49.21
CA ILE A 36 -3.98 9.37 48.30
C ILE A 36 -4.41 10.26 47.11
N VAL A 37 -4.73 11.53 47.38
CA VAL A 37 -5.09 12.48 46.30
C VAL A 37 -3.90 12.72 45.37
N CYS A 38 -2.70 12.91 45.90
CA CYS A 38 -1.50 13.10 45.06
C CYS A 38 -1.18 11.86 44.20
N ILE A 39 -1.31 10.64 44.75
CA ILE A 39 -1.11 9.40 43.99
C ILE A 39 -2.16 9.26 42.88
N ALA A 40 -3.43 9.54 43.16
CA ALA A 40 -4.50 9.50 42.17
C ALA A 40 -4.25 10.51 41.05
N ALA A 41 -3.86 11.74 41.36
CA ALA A 41 -3.52 12.76 40.37
C ALA A 41 -2.31 12.36 39.50
N ALA A 42 -1.28 11.78 40.09
CA ALA A 42 -0.11 11.27 39.36
C ALA A 42 -0.47 10.15 38.41
N LEU A 43 -1.32 9.22 38.82
CA LEU A 43 -1.81 8.13 37.95
C LEU A 43 -2.65 8.61 36.81
N LEU A 44 -3.44 9.65 36.98
CA LEU A 44 -4.22 10.29 35.90
C LEU A 44 -3.32 10.97 34.86
N ILE A 45 -2.26 11.66 35.29
CA ILE A 45 -1.28 12.30 34.42
C ILE A 45 -0.52 11.25 33.60
N ILE A 46 -0.04 10.18 34.25
CA ILE A 46 0.69 9.10 33.57
C ILE A 46 -0.23 8.35 32.61
N GLY A 47 -1.46 8.05 33.02
CA GLY A 47 -2.46 7.39 32.16
C GLY A 47 -2.83 8.22 30.92
N GLY A 48 -2.97 9.54 31.07
CA GLY A 48 -3.20 10.47 29.98
C GLY A 48 -2.05 10.47 28.97
N SER A 49 -0.82 10.58 29.46
CA SER A 49 0.39 10.58 28.60
C SER A 49 0.57 9.30 27.82
N VAL A 50 0.30 8.15 28.43
CA VAL A 50 0.39 6.84 27.74
C VAL A 50 -0.70 6.71 26.66
N HIS A 51 -1.90 7.24 26.95
CA HIS A 51 -2.99 7.21 25.97
C HIS A 51 -2.68 8.09 24.76
N GLU A 52 -2.16 9.29 24.94
CA GLU A 52 -1.74 10.18 23.85
C GLU A 52 -0.63 9.55 22.99
N LEU A 53 0.39 8.95 23.61
CA LEU A 53 1.46 8.25 22.91
C LEU A 53 0.94 7.08 22.08
N SER A 54 -0.04 6.34 22.57
CA SER A 54 -0.66 5.23 21.83
C SER A 54 -1.46 5.73 20.62
N GLN A 55 -2.17 6.85 20.74
CA GLN A 55 -2.92 7.49 19.65
C GLN A 55 -1.97 8.01 18.56
N VAL A 56 -0.89 8.68 18.94
CA VAL A 56 0.14 9.17 17.99
C VAL A 56 0.79 8.01 17.23
N LYS A 57 1.09 6.91 17.90
CA LYS A 57 1.64 5.72 17.25
C LYS A 57 0.64 5.11 16.28
N SER A 58 -0.62 4.93 16.68
CA SER A 58 -1.67 4.40 15.82
C SER A 58 -1.92 5.27 14.57
N GLN A 59 -1.90 6.61 14.73
CA GLN A 59 -2.01 7.54 13.60
C GLN A 59 -0.82 7.42 12.64
N LYS A 60 0.39 7.26 13.18
CA LYS A 60 1.60 7.10 12.37
C LYS A 60 1.57 5.81 11.55
N ASP A 61 1.19 4.72 12.18
CA ASP A 61 1.06 3.40 11.55
C ASP A 61 -0.04 3.44 10.45
N ALA A 62 -1.17 4.12 10.70
CA ALA A 62 -2.25 4.30 9.71
C ALA A 62 -1.82 5.16 8.51
N ILE A 63 -1.02 6.21 8.73
CA ILE A 63 -0.48 7.05 7.64
C ILE A 63 0.53 6.25 6.80
N GLU A 64 1.38 5.46 7.43
CA GLU A 64 2.36 4.62 6.73
C GLU A 64 1.67 3.54 5.91
N GLN A 65 0.66 2.87 6.47
CA GLN A 65 -0.17 1.91 5.74
C GLN A 65 -0.88 2.56 4.54
N SER A 66 -1.48 3.73 4.73
CA SER A 66 -2.14 4.48 3.65
C SER A 66 -1.18 4.86 2.51
N LYS A 67 0.08 5.20 2.81
CA LYS A 67 1.12 5.46 1.80
C LYS A 67 1.49 4.19 1.04
N TYR A 68 1.64 3.08 1.76
CA TYR A 68 1.93 1.78 1.15
C TYR A 68 0.80 1.33 0.21
N ASP A 69 -0.45 1.43 0.67
CA ASP A 69 -1.62 1.04 -0.13
C ASP A 69 -1.74 1.89 -1.40
N ARG A 70 -1.45 3.21 -1.30
CA ARG A 70 -1.44 4.11 -2.46
C ARG A 70 -0.33 3.75 -3.45
N ALA A 71 0.89 3.50 -2.97
CA ALA A 71 2.01 3.10 -3.81
C ALA A 71 1.75 1.74 -4.48
N LEU A 72 1.12 0.81 -3.77
CA LEU A 72 0.71 -0.48 -4.33
C LEU A 72 -0.38 -0.31 -5.41
N GLN A 73 -1.38 0.54 -5.18
CA GLN A 73 -2.41 0.86 -6.17
C GLN A 73 -1.80 1.52 -7.42
N GLU A 74 -0.88 2.45 -7.26
CA GLU A 74 -0.16 3.08 -8.35
C GLU A 74 0.65 2.05 -9.15
N TYR A 75 1.40 1.18 -8.47
CA TYR A 75 2.15 0.08 -9.11
C TYR A 75 1.23 -0.87 -9.89
N LEU A 76 0.11 -1.30 -9.29
CA LEU A 76 -0.84 -2.20 -9.94
C LEU A 76 -1.59 -1.55 -11.11
N SER A 77 -1.72 -0.22 -11.13
CA SER A 77 -2.35 0.53 -12.23
C SER A 77 -1.39 0.89 -13.36
N THR A 78 -0.06 0.82 -13.12
CA THR A 78 0.94 1.12 -14.14
C THR A 78 0.94 0.03 -15.22
N PRO A 79 0.81 0.36 -16.51
CA PRO A 79 0.91 -0.61 -17.60
C PRO A 79 2.31 -1.22 -17.67
N THR A 80 2.39 -2.45 -18.16
CA THR A 80 3.64 -3.20 -18.36
C THR A 80 3.75 -3.71 -19.77
N THR A 81 4.94 -4.13 -20.17
CA THR A 81 5.15 -4.71 -21.51
C THR A 81 4.30 -5.98 -21.75
N GLY A 82 3.90 -6.67 -20.69
CA GLY A 82 2.99 -7.83 -20.75
C GLY A 82 1.53 -7.47 -21.02
N ASP A 83 1.14 -6.20 -20.89
CA ASP A 83 -0.20 -5.72 -21.17
C ASP A 83 -0.46 -5.54 -22.68
N LEU A 84 0.59 -5.49 -23.49
CA LEU A 84 0.52 -5.38 -24.95
C LEU A 84 0.93 -6.67 -25.65
N THR A 85 0.28 -6.95 -26.78
CA THR A 85 0.59 -8.09 -27.65
C THR A 85 0.74 -7.64 -29.09
N ILE A 86 1.85 -7.98 -29.72
CA ILE A 86 2.02 -7.82 -31.17
C ILE A 86 1.29 -8.99 -31.85
N LEU A 87 0.33 -8.69 -32.70
CA LEU A 87 -0.43 -9.72 -33.38
C LEU A 87 0.43 -10.40 -34.48
N SER A 88 0.02 -11.59 -34.90
CA SER A 88 0.73 -12.37 -35.92
C SER A 88 0.51 -11.91 -37.35
N ASP A 89 -0.22 -10.80 -37.56
CA ASP A 89 -0.55 -10.22 -38.84
C ASP A 89 0.55 -9.35 -39.47
N TRP A 90 1.69 -9.23 -38.76
CA TRP A 90 2.77 -8.38 -39.24
C TRP A 90 3.40 -8.90 -40.53
N THR A 91 3.80 -7.97 -41.39
CA THR A 91 4.39 -8.22 -42.70
C THR A 91 5.59 -7.30 -42.92
N THR A 92 6.38 -7.63 -43.95
CA THR A 92 7.46 -6.78 -44.40
C THR A 92 7.30 -6.40 -45.85
N ARG A 93 7.62 -5.16 -46.20
CA ARG A 93 7.76 -4.69 -47.58
C ARG A 93 9.06 -3.93 -47.74
N THR A 94 9.63 -4.01 -48.91
CA THR A 94 10.82 -3.22 -49.26
C THR A 94 10.42 -2.15 -50.26
N SER A 95 10.85 -0.92 -50.05
CA SER A 95 10.70 0.16 -51.02
C SER A 95 11.99 0.99 -51.05
N ARG A 96 12.60 1.11 -52.24
CA ARG A 96 13.92 1.76 -52.39
C ARG A 96 14.98 1.14 -51.45
N ASN A 97 15.57 1.94 -50.59
CA ASN A 97 16.61 1.54 -49.66
C ASN A 97 16.07 1.26 -48.24
N TYR A 98 14.76 1.08 -48.08
CA TYR A 98 14.13 0.89 -46.80
C TYR A 98 13.35 -0.42 -46.74
N LEU A 99 13.40 -1.06 -45.60
CA LEU A 99 12.53 -2.14 -45.17
C LEU A 99 11.49 -1.53 -44.24
N TYR A 100 10.24 -1.81 -44.53
CA TYR A 100 9.10 -1.45 -43.70
C TYR A 100 8.56 -2.72 -43.05
N ILE A 101 8.33 -2.67 -41.77
CA ILE A 101 7.73 -3.73 -40.96
C ILE A 101 6.43 -3.19 -40.39
N GLU A 102 5.33 -3.73 -40.85
CA GLU A 102 3.99 -3.26 -40.53
C GLU A 102 3.22 -4.35 -39.80
N GLY A 103 2.42 -3.98 -38.80
CA GLY A 103 1.62 -4.92 -38.02
C GLY A 103 0.64 -4.23 -37.09
N THR A 104 0.04 -5.01 -36.24
CA THR A 104 -0.92 -4.55 -35.24
C THR A 104 -0.43 -4.88 -33.84
N VAL A 105 -0.49 -3.90 -32.94
CA VAL A 105 -0.35 -4.09 -31.49
C VAL A 105 -1.74 -4.02 -30.86
N LYS A 106 -2.00 -4.87 -29.89
CA LYS A 106 -3.24 -4.92 -29.12
C LYS A 106 -2.96 -4.75 -27.65
N ASN A 107 -3.73 -3.88 -27.00
CA ASN A 107 -3.79 -3.83 -25.55
C ASN A 107 -4.70 -4.95 -25.06
N THR A 108 -4.14 -5.94 -24.38
CA THR A 108 -4.85 -7.12 -23.86
C THR A 108 -5.20 -6.99 -22.38
N SER A 109 -4.87 -5.85 -21.77
CA SER A 109 -5.17 -5.56 -20.38
C SER A 109 -6.46 -4.73 -20.22
N SER A 110 -6.84 -4.50 -18.97
CA SER A 110 -7.92 -3.58 -18.59
C SER A 110 -7.44 -2.15 -18.28
N LYS A 111 -6.19 -1.82 -18.61
CA LYS A 111 -5.55 -0.53 -18.36
C LYS A 111 -5.29 0.21 -19.67
N ASP A 112 -5.47 1.51 -19.67
CA ASP A 112 -5.11 2.35 -20.80
C ASP A 112 -3.60 2.55 -20.82
N VAL A 113 -2.99 2.46 -22.00
CA VAL A 113 -1.57 2.66 -22.24
C VAL A 113 -1.37 4.01 -22.91
N ARG A 114 -0.67 4.92 -22.23
CA ARG A 114 -0.43 6.27 -22.73
C ARG A 114 0.71 6.37 -23.73
N TYR A 115 1.71 5.52 -23.57
CA TYR A 115 2.87 5.46 -24.43
C TYR A 115 3.40 4.03 -24.51
N TYR A 116 3.88 3.62 -25.68
CA TYR A 116 4.57 2.34 -25.86
C TYR A 116 5.60 2.42 -26.98
N GLU A 117 6.60 1.54 -26.91
CA GLU A 117 7.58 1.32 -27.97
C GLU A 117 7.57 -0.13 -28.42
N ILE A 118 7.60 -0.30 -29.76
CA ILE A 118 7.77 -1.61 -30.40
C ILE A 118 9.16 -1.65 -31.00
N GLY A 119 9.98 -2.59 -30.54
CA GLY A 119 11.32 -2.82 -31.06
C GLY A 119 11.37 -3.95 -32.06
N VAL A 120 12.35 -3.86 -32.95
CA VAL A 120 12.73 -4.94 -33.85
C VAL A 120 14.19 -5.30 -33.65
N LYS A 121 14.50 -6.61 -33.67
CA LYS A 121 15.86 -7.15 -33.71
C LYS A 121 16.06 -7.87 -35.03
N PHE A 122 17.11 -7.51 -35.75
CA PHE A 122 17.56 -8.23 -36.93
C PHE A 122 18.60 -9.25 -36.49
N LEU A 123 18.39 -10.51 -36.90
CA LEU A 123 19.22 -11.62 -36.43
C LEU A 123 19.97 -12.27 -37.61
N ASP A 124 21.22 -12.64 -37.38
CA ASP A 124 21.98 -13.49 -38.31
C ASP A 124 21.50 -14.95 -38.29
N ARG A 125 22.14 -15.81 -39.09
CA ARG A 125 21.82 -17.27 -39.16
C ARG A 125 22.09 -18.00 -37.85
N SER A 126 22.96 -17.45 -37.01
CA SER A 126 23.31 -18.01 -35.71
C SER A 126 22.41 -17.50 -34.60
N GLY A 127 21.48 -16.57 -34.88
CA GLY A 127 20.56 -15.98 -33.91
C GLY A 127 21.14 -14.78 -33.15
N ASN A 128 22.34 -14.28 -33.54
CA ASN A 128 22.89 -13.08 -32.96
C ASN A 128 22.19 -11.84 -33.51
N VAL A 129 22.05 -10.82 -32.67
CA VAL A 129 21.50 -9.53 -33.08
C VAL A 129 22.55 -8.76 -33.86
N VAL A 130 22.26 -8.44 -35.12
CA VAL A 130 23.14 -7.65 -36.01
C VAL A 130 22.71 -6.19 -36.11
N ASP A 131 21.43 -5.89 -35.86
CA ASP A 131 20.93 -4.52 -35.76
C ASP A 131 19.58 -4.47 -35.03
N THR A 132 19.16 -3.25 -34.69
CA THR A 132 17.87 -2.99 -34.01
C THR A 132 17.27 -1.69 -34.49
N ASP A 133 15.95 -1.61 -34.47
CA ASP A 133 15.20 -0.39 -34.71
C ASP A 133 13.92 -0.38 -33.89
N TRP A 134 13.15 0.69 -33.90
CA TRP A 134 11.92 0.80 -33.12
C TRP A 134 10.96 1.86 -33.68
N THR A 135 9.73 1.78 -33.22
CA THR A 135 8.66 2.78 -33.39
C THR A 135 7.90 2.94 -32.10
N ASN A 136 7.11 4.00 -31.99
CA ASN A 136 6.28 4.25 -30.81
C ASN A 136 4.83 4.54 -31.20
N GLY A 137 3.96 4.40 -30.22
CA GLY A 137 2.57 4.83 -30.28
C GLY A 137 2.10 5.40 -28.96
N THR A 138 0.95 6.05 -28.97
CA THR A 138 0.33 6.67 -27.80
C THR A 138 -1.15 6.34 -27.73
N ASP A 139 -1.72 6.49 -26.53
CA ASP A 139 -3.16 6.49 -26.27
C ASP A 139 -3.87 5.22 -26.79
N LEU A 140 -3.38 4.06 -26.37
CA LEU A 140 -3.99 2.77 -26.70
C LEU A 140 -4.88 2.30 -25.54
N ASP A 141 -6.17 2.51 -25.66
CA ASP A 141 -7.16 2.18 -24.63
C ASP A 141 -7.25 0.67 -24.38
N ALA A 142 -7.81 0.30 -23.23
CA ALA A 142 -8.00 -1.09 -22.82
C ALA A 142 -8.80 -1.89 -23.86
N GLY A 143 -8.22 -2.97 -24.36
CA GLY A 143 -8.83 -3.85 -25.37
C GLY A 143 -8.67 -3.40 -26.82
N ASP A 144 -8.20 -2.18 -27.07
CA ASP A 144 -8.03 -1.62 -28.41
C ASP A 144 -6.79 -2.13 -29.12
N SER A 145 -6.73 -1.87 -30.43
CA SER A 145 -5.62 -2.25 -31.30
C SER A 145 -5.21 -1.08 -32.18
N GLN A 146 -3.92 -0.93 -32.40
CA GLN A 146 -3.34 0.12 -33.23
C GLN A 146 -2.34 -0.46 -34.21
N ARG A 147 -2.32 0.07 -35.45
CA ARG A 147 -1.32 -0.31 -36.45
C ARG A 147 0.00 0.40 -36.13
N PHE A 148 1.10 -0.30 -36.36
CA PHE A 148 2.44 0.27 -36.30
C PHE A 148 3.20 0.05 -37.60
N GLU A 149 4.19 0.89 -37.86
CA GLU A 149 5.18 0.75 -38.93
C GLU A 149 6.57 1.08 -38.37
N ILE A 150 7.55 0.20 -38.62
CA ILE A 150 8.97 0.45 -38.37
C ILE A 150 9.63 0.58 -39.74
N MET A 151 10.33 1.70 -39.95
CA MET A 151 11.07 1.95 -41.20
C MET A 151 12.55 1.82 -40.91
N HIS A 152 13.19 0.80 -41.46
CA HIS A 152 14.60 0.49 -41.27
C HIS A 152 15.38 0.64 -42.57
N LYS A 153 16.58 1.23 -42.52
CA LYS A 153 17.44 1.35 -43.70
C LYS A 153 18.04 0.00 -44.06
N LYS A 154 17.87 -0.41 -45.33
CA LYS A 154 18.31 -1.71 -45.84
C LYS A 154 19.79 -1.71 -46.20
N ASP A 155 20.66 -1.54 -45.20
CA ASP A 155 22.13 -1.56 -45.39
C ASP A 155 22.81 -2.70 -44.59
N ILE A 156 22.00 -3.61 -43.99
CA ILE A 156 22.46 -4.76 -43.25
C ILE A 156 22.04 -6.09 -43.90
N SER A 157 22.78 -7.15 -43.59
CA SER A 157 22.41 -8.52 -43.94
C SER A 157 21.88 -9.23 -42.69
N TYR A 158 20.66 -9.74 -42.76
CA TYR A 158 20.02 -10.51 -41.67
C TYR A 158 19.33 -11.75 -42.24
N SER A 159 19.00 -12.68 -41.36
CA SER A 159 18.32 -13.94 -41.69
C SER A 159 16.94 -14.04 -41.05
N ASN A 160 16.71 -13.34 -39.97
CA ASN A 160 15.44 -13.40 -39.24
C ASN A 160 15.14 -12.03 -38.59
N ILE A 161 13.85 -11.82 -38.27
CA ILE A 161 13.33 -10.64 -37.60
C ILE A 161 12.62 -11.08 -36.34
N ARG A 162 12.82 -10.35 -35.24
CA ARG A 162 12.09 -10.53 -33.98
C ARG A 162 11.53 -9.20 -33.51
N LEU A 163 10.20 -9.15 -33.41
CA LEU A 163 9.49 -8.02 -32.81
C LEU A 163 9.32 -8.23 -31.30
N TYR A 164 9.27 -7.15 -30.54
CA TYR A 164 9.05 -7.19 -29.10
C TYR A 164 8.51 -5.84 -28.61
N ILE A 165 7.77 -5.86 -27.51
CA ILE A 165 7.39 -4.64 -26.80
C ILE A 165 8.61 -4.18 -25.99
N LYS A 166 9.09 -2.97 -26.25
CA LYS A 166 10.31 -2.43 -25.68
C LYS A 166 10.03 -1.64 -24.41
N GLU A 167 8.98 -0.82 -24.42
CA GLU A 167 8.59 0.06 -23.32
C GLU A 167 7.08 0.24 -23.29
N VAL A 168 6.52 0.49 -22.10
CA VAL A 168 5.11 0.83 -21.85
C VAL A 168 5.01 1.75 -20.65
N SER A 169 4.20 2.81 -20.73
CA SER A 169 3.92 3.72 -19.61
C SER A 169 2.50 4.31 -19.67
#